data_c8b586f57fb5523fa35dc78a54f9c403
#
_entry.id   c8b586f57fb5523fa35dc78a54f9c403
#
_cell.length_a   1.000
_cell.length_b   1.000
_cell.length_c   1.000
_cell.angle_alpha   90.00
_cell.angle_beta   90.00
_cell.angle_gamma   90.00
#
_symmetry.space_group_name_H-M   'P 1'
#
loop_
_entity.id
_entity.type
_entity.pdbx_description
1 polymer ?
#
loop_
_entity_poly.entity_id
_entity_poly.type
_entity_poly.pdbx_seq_one_letter_code
_entity_poly.pdbx_strand_id
1 'polypeptide(L)'
;TIVRPFNTYGPRQSARAIIPTIISQIASGKKQMKLGDLSPTRDFNFVLDTCSGFVALAECDSCNGEVVNIGSNAESSVGDTLKLIKKLMNYDGDLITDEERLRPEKSEVQRLWCDNTKIKLLTGFEQEYTFEEGLMRTIEWFTNEVNLSKYKVDIYNV
;
A
#
# COMPACT_ATOMS: atom_id res chain seq x y z
N THR A 1 20.00 -11.17 -9.15
CA THR A 1 18.99 -10.16 -9.57
C THR A 1 18.75 -9.17 -8.44
N ILE A 2 18.76 -7.86 -8.74
CA ILE A 2 18.38 -6.82 -7.78
C ILE A 2 16.92 -6.49 -8.00
N VAL A 3 16.06 -6.82 -7.02
CA VAL A 3 14.62 -6.57 -7.12
C VAL A 3 14.25 -5.30 -6.35
N ARG A 4 13.46 -4.42 -6.97
CA ARG A 4 12.94 -3.19 -6.39
C ARG A 4 11.42 -3.24 -6.32
N PRO A 5 10.82 -3.77 -5.23
CA PRO A 5 9.38 -3.75 -5.06
C PRO A 5 8.92 -2.34 -4.72
N PHE A 6 7.84 -1.89 -5.38
CA PHE A 6 7.18 -0.63 -5.06
C PHE A 6 6.20 -0.81 -3.91
N ASN A 7 5.55 0.26 -3.44
CA ASN A 7 4.78 0.29 -2.19
C ASN A 7 3.86 -0.94 -2.02
N THR A 8 4.44 -2.02 -1.54
CA THR A 8 3.71 -3.26 -1.25
C THR A 8 2.75 -3.04 -0.10
N TYR A 9 1.49 -3.43 -0.28
CA TYR A 9 0.46 -3.37 0.76
C TYR A 9 -0.28 -4.70 0.89
N GLY A 10 -0.91 -4.92 2.05
CA GLY A 10 -1.68 -6.14 2.30
C GLY A 10 -1.79 -6.48 3.78
N PRO A 11 -2.31 -7.69 4.08
CA PRO A 11 -2.32 -8.25 5.42
C PRO A 11 -0.96 -8.16 6.12
N ARG A 12 -0.95 -7.87 7.42
CA ARG A 12 0.24 -7.77 8.28
C ARG A 12 1.17 -6.57 7.98
N GLN A 13 0.80 -5.66 7.08
CA GLN A 13 1.61 -4.48 6.83
C GLN A 13 1.75 -3.62 8.10
N SER A 14 2.91 -3.00 8.27
CA SER A 14 3.19 -2.12 9.41
C SER A 14 2.23 -0.92 9.47
N ALA A 15 1.81 -0.53 10.67
CA ALA A 15 1.02 0.68 10.93
C ALA A 15 1.74 2.01 10.58
N ARG A 16 2.99 1.97 10.12
CA ARG A 16 3.69 3.12 9.55
C ARG A 16 3.23 3.46 8.13
N ALA A 17 2.63 2.50 7.43
CA ALA A 17 2.16 2.69 6.07
C ALA A 17 0.74 3.24 6.05
N ILE A 18 0.41 4.02 5.02
CA ILE A 18 -0.84 4.77 4.94
C ILE A 18 -2.09 3.87 4.90
N ILE A 19 -2.08 2.79 4.13
CA ILE A 19 -3.24 1.88 3.99
C ILE A 19 -3.62 1.25 5.34
N PRO A 20 -2.72 0.58 6.09
CA PRO A 20 -3.05 0.07 7.42
C PRO A 20 -3.39 1.17 8.43
N THR A 21 -2.79 2.36 8.32
CA THR A 21 -3.15 3.50 9.18
C THR A 21 -4.60 3.92 8.99
N ILE A 22 -5.09 3.98 7.74
CA ILE A 22 -6.48 4.31 7.44
C ILE A 22 -7.40 3.20 7.96
N ILE A 23 -7.16 1.96 7.54
CA ILE A 23 -8.02 0.81 7.84
C ILE A 23 -8.13 0.58 9.35
N SER A 24 -7.00 0.62 10.08
CA SER A 24 -7.00 0.36 11.52
C SER A 24 -7.71 1.45 12.32
N GLN A 25 -7.63 2.72 11.91
CA GLN A 25 -8.39 3.79 12.54
C GLN A 25 -9.91 3.60 12.35
N ILE A 26 -10.34 3.24 11.15
CA ILE A 26 -11.75 2.95 10.86
C ILE A 26 -12.21 1.70 11.64
N ALA A 27 -11.46 0.61 11.56
CA ALA A 27 -11.81 -0.65 12.22
C ALA A 27 -11.88 -0.54 13.75
N SER A 28 -11.13 0.41 14.34
CA SER A 28 -11.21 0.70 15.78
C SER A 28 -12.41 1.57 16.18
N GLY A 29 -13.30 1.91 15.25
CA GLY A 29 -14.52 2.67 15.53
C GLY A 29 -14.28 4.19 15.72
N LYS A 30 -13.14 4.72 15.32
CA LYS A 30 -12.90 6.17 15.43
C LYS A 30 -13.85 6.95 14.53
N LYS A 31 -14.49 7.98 15.07
CA LYS A 31 -15.33 8.91 14.31
C LYS A 31 -14.52 9.97 13.57
N GLN A 32 -13.29 10.20 14.01
CA GLN A 32 -12.38 11.17 13.40
C GLN A 32 -11.04 10.48 13.10
N MET A 33 -10.61 10.57 11.86
CA MET A 33 -9.38 9.98 11.36
C MET A 33 -8.30 11.06 11.25
N LYS A 34 -7.09 10.75 11.70
CA LYS A 34 -5.93 11.63 11.62
C LYS A 34 -4.98 11.17 10.54
N LEU A 35 -4.76 12.00 9.51
CA LEU A 35 -3.80 11.75 8.43
C LEU A 35 -2.96 13.00 8.16
N GLY A 36 -1.82 12.82 7.48
CA GLY A 36 -0.99 13.89 6.96
C GLY A 36 -1.44 14.36 5.57
N ASP A 37 -0.47 14.63 4.68
CA ASP A 37 -0.72 15.05 3.31
C ASP A 37 -1.40 13.96 2.48
N LEU A 38 -2.43 14.35 1.74
CA LEU A 38 -3.22 13.47 0.88
C LEU A 38 -2.81 13.56 -0.60
N SER A 39 -1.96 14.53 -0.95
CA SER A 39 -1.59 14.80 -2.34
C SER A 39 -0.60 13.80 -2.94
N PRO A 40 0.35 13.20 -2.18
CA PRO A 40 1.33 12.31 -2.77
C PRO A 40 0.70 11.12 -3.48
N THR A 41 1.29 10.74 -4.60
CA THR A 41 0.85 9.58 -5.37
C THR A 41 1.83 8.42 -5.22
N ARG A 42 1.28 7.20 -5.24
CA ARG A 42 2.04 5.95 -5.07
C ARG A 42 1.53 4.89 -6.03
N ASP A 43 2.46 4.05 -6.45
CA ASP A 43 2.15 2.76 -7.06
C ASP A 43 1.99 1.74 -5.93
N PHE A 44 0.74 1.41 -5.61
CA PHE A 44 0.42 0.41 -4.60
C PHE A 44 0.31 -0.97 -5.24
N ASN A 45 1.17 -1.89 -4.81
CA ASN A 45 1.20 -3.26 -5.31
C ASN A 45 0.76 -4.24 -4.21
N PHE A 46 -0.24 -5.08 -4.51
CA PHE A 46 -0.74 -6.04 -3.52
C PHE A 46 0.34 -7.07 -3.19
N VAL A 47 0.40 -7.49 -1.93
CA VAL A 47 1.48 -8.35 -1.42
C VAL A 47 1.61 -9.68 -2.17
N LEU A 48 0.50 -10.27 -2.61
CA LEU A 48 0.56 -11.53 -3.36
C LEU A 48 1.15 -11.32 -4.76
N ASP A 49 0.83 -10.22 -5.44
CA ASP A 49 1.47 -9.87 -6.71
C ASP A 49 2.96 -9.57 -6.54
N THR A 50 3.34 -8.92 -5.43
CA THR A 50 4.76 -8.74 -5.11
C THR A 50 5.46 -10.09 -4.94
N CYS A 51 4.86 -11.03 -4.20
CA CYS A 51 5.40 -12.37 -4.01
C CYS A 51 5.50 -13.15 -5.33
N SER A 52 4.45 -13.10 -6.14
CA SER A 52 4.42 -13.73 -7.46
C SER A 52 5.53 -13.17 -8.38
N GLY A 53 5.75 -11.85 -8.36
CA GLY A 53 6.86 -11.21 -9.07
C GLY A 53 8.24 -11.68 -8.60
N PHE A 54 8.44 -11.88 -7.28
CA PHE A 54 9.69 -12.45 -6.77
C PHE A 54 9.90 -13.88 -7.24
N VAL A 55 8.85 -14.71 -7.25
CA VAL A 55 8.92 -16.09 -7.74
C VAL A 55 9.25 -16.11 -9.23
N ALA A 56 8.56 -15.33 -10.04
CA ALA A 56 8.81 -15.23 -11.48
C ALA A 56 10.25 -14.83 -11.80
N LEU A 57 10.82 -13.88 -11.04
CA LEU A 57 12.22 -13.47 -11.19
C LEU A 57 13.22 -14.55 -10.74
N ALA A 58 12.89 -15.32 -9.71
CA ALA A 58 13.75 -16.39 -9.21
C ALA A 58 13.81 -17.58 -10.18
N GLU A 59 12.77 -17.81 -10.96
CA GLU A 59 12.67 -18.87 -11.97
C GLU A 59 13.21 -18.46 -13.35
N CYS A 60 13.65 -17.21 -13.51
CA CYS A 60 14.06 -16.64 -14.79
C CYS A 60 15.58 -16.47 -14.88
N ASP A 61 16.27 -17.37 -15.59
CA ASP A 61 17.73 -17.33 -15.76
C ASP A 61 18.21 -16.04 -16.45
N SER A 62 17.42 -15.48 -17.38
CA SER A 62 17.75 -14.24 -18.07
C SER A 62 17.70 -13.00 -17.17
N CYS A 63 17.17 -13.14 -15.95
CA CYS A 63 17.15 -12.08 -14.96
C CYS A 63 18.45 -11.96 -14.15
N ASN A 64 19.38 -12.89 -14.30
CA ASN A 64 20.64 -12.87 -13.56
C ASN A 64 21.48 -11.61 -13.91
N GLY A 65 21.89 -10.88 -12.86
CA GLY A 65 22.65 -9.63 -13.01
C GLY A 65 21.80 -8.39 -13.30
N GLU A 66 20.48 -8.54 -13.47
CA GLU A 66 19.56 -7.46 -13.82
C GLU A 66 19.03 -6.72 -12.60
N VAL A 67 18.62 -5.44 -12.82
CA VAL A 67 17.84 -4.65 -11.86
C VAL A 67 16.40 -4.57 -12.37
N VAL A 68 15.44 -5.07 -11.58
CA VAL A 68 14.06 -5.22 -12.02
C VAL A 68 13.09 -4.65 -10.97
N ASN A 69 12.13 -3.84 -11.43
CA ASN A 69 11.08 -3.29 -10.59
C ASN A 69 9.86 -4.23 -10.57
N ILE A 70 9.22 -4.34 -9.39
CA ILE A 70 7.91 -4.99 -9.23
C ILE A 70 6.92 -3.94 -8.73
N GLY A 71 5.86 -3.71 -9.49
CA GLY A 71 4.80 -2.77 -9.15
C GLY A 71 3.63 -2.89 -10.11
N SER A 72 2.58 -2.12 -9.84
CA SER A 72 1.33 -2.21 -10.58
C SER A 72 1.34 -1.46 -11.92
N ASN A 73 2.29 -0.55 -12.11
CA ASN A 73 2.26 0.43 -13.19
C ASN A 73 0.98 1.30 -13.18
N ALA A 74 0.35 1.42 -12.02
CA ALA A 74 -0.80 2.27 -11.78
C ALA A 74 -0.50 3.21 -10.59
N GLU A 75 -1.02 4.42 -10.67
CA GLU A 75 -0.76 5.49 -9.72
C GLU A 75 -2.05 5.88 -9.01
N SER A 76 -2.02 5.95 -7.69
CA SER A 76 -3.14 6.43 -6.88
C SER A 76 -2.65 7.44 -5.85
N SER A 77 -3.40 8.54 -5.68
CA SER A 77 -3.12 9.48 -4.60
C SER A 77 -3.52 8.89 -3.24
N VAL A 78 -2.88 9.37 -2.17
CA VAL A 78 -3.31 9.04 -0.80
C VAL A 78 -4.78 9.40 -0.59
N GLY A 79 -5.21 10.55 -1.16
CA GLY A 79 -6.61 11.00 -1.07
C GLY A 79 -7.60 10.07 -1.79
N ASP A 80 -7.26 9.57 -2.98
CA ASP A 80 -8.15 8.64 -3.71
C ASP A 80 -8.16 7.26 -3.04
N THR A 81 -7.00 6.81 -2.52
CA THR A 81 -6.90 5.61 -1.69
C THR A 81 -7.80 5.71 -0.45
N LEU A 82 -7.79 6.85 0.24
CA LEU A 82 -8.66 7.10 1.39
C LEU A 82 -10.14 7.05 0.99
N LYS A 83 -10.54 7.72 -0.11
CA LYS A 83 -11.93 7.69 -0.60
C LYS A 83 -12.39 6.26 -0.88
N LEU A 84 -11.55 5.45 -1.53
CA LEU A 84 -11.87 4.07 -1.83
C LEU A 84 -12.02 3.22 -0.57
N ILE A 85 -11.09 3.33 0.39
CA ILE A 85 -11.19 2.61 1.67
C ILE A 85 -12.44 3.05 2.45
N LYS A 86 -12.76 4.36 2.53
CA LYS A 86 -13.99 4.86 3.16
C LYS A 86 -15.24 4.22 2.55
N LYS A 87 -15.29 4.15 1.21
CA LYS A 87 -16.38 3.51 0.48
C LYS A 87 -16.49 2.01 0.83
N LEU A 88 -15.40 1.28 0.78
CA LEU A 88 -15.36 -0.16 1.04
C LEU A 88 -15.73 -0.52 2.49
N MET A 89 -15.41 0.35 3.44
CA MET A 89 -15.70 0.17 4.87
C MET A 89 -16.99 0.86 5.33
N ASN A 90 -17.76 1.48 4.42
CA ASN A 90 -18.96 2.28 4.74
C ASN A 90 -18.71 3.32 5.85
N TYR A 91 -17.58 4.00 5.79
CA TYR A 91 -17.16 4.96 6.80
C TYR A 91 -17.50 6.39 6.39
N ASP A 92 -18.26 7.09 7.23
CA ASP A 92 -18.72 8.48 7.05
C ASP A 92 -18.02 9.49 7.97
N GLY A 93 -17.11 9.02 8.83
CA GLY A 93 -16.42 9.88 9.80
C GLY A 93 -15.53 10.96 9.17
N ASP A 94 -15.18 11.93 9.99
CA ASP A 94 -14.40 13.11 9.60
C ASP A 94 -12.92 12.80 9.42
N LEU A 95 -12.27 13.61 8.56
CA LEU A 95 -10.82 13.64 8.42
C LEU A 95 -10.27 14.89 9.12
N ILE A 96 -9.24 14.69 9.93
CA ILE A 96 -8.46 15.78 10.53
C ILE A 96 -7.03 15.70 10.00
N THR A 97 -6.54 16.81 9.46
CA THR A 97 -5.12 16.93 9.12
C THR A 97 -4.30 17.02 10.40
N ASP A 98 -3.36 16.10 10.55
CA ASP A 98 -2.46 16.01 11.71
C ASP A 98 -1.08 16.52 11.30
N GLU A 99 -0.68 17.67 11.84
CA GLU A 99 0.60 18.32 11.52
C GLU A 99 1.81 17.45 11.90
N GLU A 100 1.70 16.62 12.94
CA GLU A 100 2.76 15.69 13.33
C GLU A 100 3.02 14.62 12.27
N ARG A 101 2.04 14.38 11.39
CA ARG A 101 2.10 13.42 10.28
C ARG A 101 2.53 14.04 8.96
N LEU A 102 2.74 15.35 8.94
CA LEU A 102 3.29 16.04 7.77
C LEU A 102 4.81 15.84 7.75
N ARG A 103 5.31 15.28 6.66
CA ARG A 103 6.75 15.18 6.46
C ARG A 103 7.29 16.54 6.02
N PRO A 104 8.55 16.86 6.40
CA PRO A 104 9.19 18.05 5.86
C PRO A 104 9.17 18.03 4.32
N GLU A 105 8.81 19.16 3.71
CA GLU A 105 8.60 19.27 2.25
C GLU A 105 9.78 18.71 1.42
N LYS A 106 11.01 18.90 1.90
CA LYS A 106 12.23 18.39 1.23
C LYS A 106 12.43 16.88 1.33
N SER A 107 11.70 16.18 2.22
CA SER A 107 11.81 14.74 2.43
C SER A 107 10.60 13.97 1.87
N GLU A 108 9.53 14.67 1.43
CA GLU A 108 8.35 14.02 0.86
C GLU A 108 8.57 13.71 -0.62
N VAL A 109 8.41 12.44 -0.97
CA VAL A 109 8.39 12.00 -2.36
C VAL A 109 6.97 12.20 -2.89
N GLN A 110 6.76 13.24 -3.69
CA GLN A 110 5.43 13.59 -4.20
C GLN A 110 4.86 12.53 -5.12
N ARG A 111 5.70 11.89 -5.94
CA ARG A 111 5.29 10.89 -6.90
C ARG A 111 6.21 9.67 -6.87
N LEU A 112 5.65 8.48 -6.74
CA LEU A 112 6.36 7.22 -6.89
C LEU A 112 5.52 6.28 -7.76
N TRP A 113 5.98 6.04 -8.99
CA TRP A 113 5.32 5.24 -10.00
C TRP A 113 6.30 4.23 -10.60
N CYS A 114 5.87 2.98 -10.71
CA CYS A 114 6.65 1.86 -11.20
C CYS A 114 6.52 1.72 -12.73
N ASP A 115 7.63 1.68 -13.41
CA ASP A 115 7.69 1.05 -14.73
C ASP A 115 7.98 -0.44 -14.53
N ASN A 116 6.98 -1.29 -14.78
CA ASN A 116 7.07 -2.74 -14.68
C ASN A 116 7.27 -3.43 -16.04
N THR A 117 7.58 -2.68 -17.09
CA THR A 117 7.77 -3.23 -18.45
C THR A 117 8.83 -4.33 -18.48
N LYS A 118 9.92 -4.14 -17.76
CA LYS A 118 11.05 -5.08 -17.77
C LYS A 118 10.69 -6.45 -17.19
N ILE A 119 9.99 -6.49 -16.05
CA ILE A 119 9.59 -7.78 -15.48
C ILE A 119 8.61 -8.52 -16.38
N LYS A 120 7.67 -7.80 -17.01
CA LYS A 120 6.73 -8.40 -17.97
C LYS A 120 7.44 -9.00 -19.17
N LEU A 121 8.41 -8.28 -19.74
CA LEU A 121 9.16 -8.77 -20.90
C LEU A 121 10.06 -9.98 -20.58
N LEU A 122 10.69 -9.99 -19.40
CA LEU A 122 11.61 -11.05 -19.03
C LEU A 122 10.92 -12.32 -18.53
N THR A 123 9.79 -12.19 -17.83
CA THR A 123 9.16 -13.30 -17.09
C THR A 123 7.71 -13.61 -17.54
N GLY A 124 7.10 -12.73 -18.31
CA GLY A 124 5.66 -12.81 -18.56
C GLY A 124 4.80 -12.48 -17.34
N PHE A 125 5.37 -11.90 -16.30
CA PHE A 125 4.65 -11.53 -15.08
C PHE A 125 3.45 -10.64 -15.39
N GLU A 126 2.30 -11.02 -14.84
CA GLU A 126 1.11 -10.19 -14.80
C GLU A 126 0.55 -10.12 -13.38
N GLN A 127 -0.10 -9.01 -13.05
CA GLN A 127 -0.79 -8.87 -11.78
C GLN A 127 -2.11 -9.66 -11.82
N GLU A 128 -2.41 -10.32 -10.72
CA GLU A 128 -3.65 -11.09 -10.54
C GLU A 128 -4.75 -10.28 -9.82
N TYR A 129 -4.35 -9.24 -9.07
CA TYR A 129 -5.27 -8.49 -8.22
C TYR A 129 -5.40 -7.04 -8.67
N THR A 130 -6.64 -6.57 -8.79
CA THR A 130 -6.93 -5.15 -8.87
C THR A 130 -6.65 -4.47 -7.53
N PHE A 131 -6.47 -3.14 -7.55
CA PHE A 131 -6.25 -2.37 -6.32
C PHE A 131 -7.42 -2.53 -5.33
N GLU A 132 -8.67 -2.56 -5.82
CA GLU A 132 -9.86 -2.74 -4.99
C GLU A 132 -9.92 -4.13 -4.35
N GLU A 133 -9.62 -5.19 -5.09
CA GLU A 133 -9.57 -6.57 -4.55
C GLU A 133 -8.50 -6.73 -3.48
N GLY A 134 -7.31 -6.19 -3.70
CA GLY A 134 -6.24 -6.19 -2.71
C GLY A 134 -6.62 -5.41 -1.45
N LEU A 135 -7.31 -4.26 -1.59
CA LEU A 135 -7.83 -3.51 -0.45
C LEU A 135 -8.90 -4.29 0.31
N MET A 136 -9.85 -4.94 -0.36
CA MET A 136 -10.88 -5.75 0.32
C MET A 136 -10.25 -6.85 1.17
N ARG A 137 -9.28 -7.60 0.65
CA ARG A 137 -8.54 -8.63 1.42
C ARG A 137 -7.75 -8.04 2.59
N THR A 138 -7.20 -6.84 2.41
CA THR A 138 -6.47 -6.14 3.46
C THR A 138 -7.43 -5.68 4.56
N ILE A 139 -8.58 -5.12 4.20
CA ILE A 139 -9.63 -4.70 5.13
C ILE A 139 -10.15 -5.89 5.93
N GLU A 140 -10.51 -7.00 5.27
CA GLU A 140 -10.95 -8.24 5.92
C GLU A 140 -9.96 -8.69 7.00
N TRP A 141 -8.66 -8.66 6.69
CA TRP A 141 -7.64 -9.05 7.64
C TRP A 141 -7.55 -8.11 8.84
N PHE A 142 -7.61 -6.79 8.63
CA PHE A 142 -7.51 -5.78 9.69
C PHE A 142 -8.80 -5.64 10.52
N THR A 143 -9.96 -5.98 9.98
CA THR A 143 -11.24 -5.97 10.73
C THR A 143 -11.41 -7.17 11.66
N ASN A 144 -10.58 -8.19 11.54
CA ASN A 144 -10.52 -9.27 12.50
C ASN A 144 -9.92 -8.76 13.82
N GLU A 145 -10.66 -8.89 14.94
CA GLU A 145 -10.28 -8.36 16.26
C GLU A 145 -8.91 -8.86 16.75
N VAL A 146 -8.60 -10.12 16.54
CA VAL A 146 -7.29 -10.71 16.93
C VAL A 146 -6.14 -10.07 16.17
N ASN A 147 -6.35 -9.71 14.91
CA ASN A 147 -5.34 -9.05 14.11
C ASN A 147 -5.23 -7.57 14.47
N LEU A 148 -6.36 -6.87 14.59
CA LEU A 148 -6.41 -5.46 14.94
C LEU A 148 -5.77 -5.18 16.31
N SER A 149 -5.98 -6.07 17.30
CA SER A 149 -5.42 -5.92 18.66
C SER A 149 -3.89 -5.83 18.71
N LYS A 150 -3.19 -6.26 17.65
CA LYS A 150 -1.73 -6.18 17.52
C LYS A 150 -1.26 -4.77 17.13
N TYR A 151 -2.18 -3.87 16.76
CA TYR A 151 -1.88 -2.54 16.26
C TYR A 151 -2.25 -1.46 17.28
N LYS A 152 -1.32 -0.55 17.55
CA LYS A 152 -1.54 0.59 18.44
C LYS A 152 -2.11 1.76 17.64
N VAL A 153 -3.43 1.83 17.53
CA VAL A 153 -4.16 2.76 16.65
C VAL A 153 -4.05 4.22 17.09
N ASP A 154 -3.72 4.46 18.38
CA ASP A 154 -3.62 5.79 18.99
C ASP A 154 -2.23 6.41 18.88
N ILE A 155 -1.25 5.63 18.45
CA ILE A 155 0.15 6.08 18.37
C ILE A 155 0.53 6.32 16.92
N TYR A 156 1.08 7.51 16.64
CA TYR A 156 1.76 7.73 15.37
C TYR A 156 3.07 6.94 15.38
N ASN A 157 3.14 5.94 14.52
CA ASN A 157 4.34 5.10 14.41
C ASN A 157 5.30 5.76 13.41
N VAL A 158 6.39 6.33 13.90
CA VAL A 158 7.48 6.93 13.11
C VAL A 158 8.48 5.84 12.67
#